data_414c083be41cf2f3fd6912e3d87b183d
#
_entry.id   414c083be41cf2f3fd6912e3d87b183d
#
_cell.length_a   1.000
_cell.length_b   1.000
_cell.length_c   1.000
_cell.angle_alpha   90.00
_cell.angle_beta   90.00
_cell.angle_gamma   90.00
#
_symmetry.space_group_name_H-M   'P 1'
#
loop_
_entity.id
_entity.type
_entity.pdbx_description
1 polymer ?
#
loop_
_entity_poly.entity_id
_entity_poly.type
_entity_poly.pdbx_seq_one_letter_code
_entity_poly.pdbx_strand_id
1 'polypeptide(L)'
;MPVIEISSLTHPGVEIFSTLTEAQLRNRLEPDKGLFIAESPKVIKVALDVGYEPLALLCEHKHIYGDAAEIIERCGDIPVYTSGRELLAELTGYVLTRGVLCAMRRPVPKSMEDVCRGARRIVVIDGVVDTTNIGAIFRSAAALGMDAVLLTRNSCDPLNRRAVRVSMGTVFLVPWTWMDGPLDTLGELGFRTAAMALTDNSISIDNPVLKTELRLAIVMGTEGDGLSHEAIAGADYVVRIPMAHGVDSLNVAAAAAVAFWQLRV
;
A
#
# COMPACT_ATOMS: atom_id res chain seq x y z
N MET A 1 -15.98 27.04 0.12
CA MET A 1 -14.77 26.36 -0.32
C MET A 1 -13.91 27.30 -1.14
N PRO A 2 -12.69 27.60 -0.74
CA PRO A 2 -11.83 28.54 -1.49
C PRO A 2 -11.12 27.80 -2.63
N VAL A 3 -11.41 28.20 -3.87
CA VAL A 3 -10.58 27.88 -5.04
C VAL A 3 -9.50 28.93 -5.13
N ILE A 4 -8.25 28.52 -5.04
CA ILE A 4 -7.08 29.41 -4.97
C ILE A 4 -6.23 29.16 -6.22
N GLU A 5 -6.15 30.17 -7.08
CA GLU A 5 -5.27 30.13 -8.22
C GLU A 5 -3.83 30.40 -7.78
N ILE A 6 -2.92 29.50 -8.16
CA ILE A 6 -1.50 29.64 -7.89
C ILE A 6 -0.76 30.11 -9.14
N SER A 7 0.03 31.16 -8.98
CA SER A 7 0.90 31.72 -10.02
C SER A 7 2.38 31.52 -9.75
N SER A 8 2.72 30.92 -8.60
CA SER A 8 4.11 30.71 -8.18
C SER A 8 4.27 29.37 -7.47
N LEU A 9 5.41 28.72 -7.71
CA LEU A 9 5.83 27.49 -7.01
C LEU A 9 6.10 27.71 -5.52
N THR A 10 6.32 28.95 -5.10
CA THR A 10 6.61 29.34 -3.71
C THR A 10 5.35 29.58 -2.87
N HIS A 11 4.16 29.35 -3.41
CA HIS A 11 2.93 29.50 -2.62
C HIS A 11 2.93 28.51 -1.44
N PRO A 12 2.81 28.96 -0.19
CA PRO A 12 2.99 28.10 0.99
C PRO A 12 2.00 26.93 1.05
N GLY A 13 0.79 27.11 0.51
CA GLY A 13 -0.25 26.07 0.51
C GLY A 13 0.01 24.89 -0.43
N VAL A 14 0.96 25.00 -1.38
CA VAL A 14 1.26 23.92 -2.32
C VAL A 14 2.55 23.18 -2.04
N GLU A 15 3.27 23.53 -0.98
CA GLU A 15 4.52 22.86 -0.58
C GLU A 15 4.31 21.35 -0.41
N ILE A 16 3.15 20.92 0.12
CA ILE A 16 2.80 19.51 0.33
C ILE A 16 2.70 18.70 -0.97
N PHE A 17 2.50 19.36 -2.12
CA PHE A 17 2.41 18.72 -3.43
C PHE A 17 3.73 18.80 -4.22
N SER A 18 4.74 19.45 -3.66
CA SER A 18 6.05 19.56 -4.30
C SER A 18 6.79 18.23 -4.39
N THR A 19 8.03 18.25 -4.88
CA THR A 19 8.89 17.06 -5.02
C THR A 19 9.41 16.50 -3.68
N LEU A 20 8.84 16.89 -2.55
CA LEU A 20 9.22 16.33 -1.24
C LEU A 20 9.02 14.82 -1.20
N THR A 21 9.98 14.13 -0.59
CA THR A 21 9.87 12.70 -0.34
C THR A 21 8.79 12.41 0.71
N GLU A 22 8.24 11.20 0.71
CA GLU A 22 7.28 10.77 1.73
C GLU A 22 7.84 10.90 3.16
N ALA A 23 9.13 10.64 3.35
CA ALA A 23 9.79 10.84 4.64
C ALA A 23 9.83 12.31 5.04
N GLN A 24 10.11 13.21 4.09
CA GLN A 24 10.10 14.65 4.33
C GLN A 24 8.69 15.16 4.62
N LEU A 25 7.68 14.68 3.91
CA LEU A 25 6.27 15.01 4.18
C LEU A 25 5.89 14.61 5.61
N ARG A 26 6.16 13.37 6.01
CA ARG A 26 5.86 12.89 7.37
C ARG A 26 6.57 13.69 8.44
N ASN A 27 7.89 13.83 8.32
CA ASN A 27 8.75 14.37 9.38
C ASN A 27 8.70 15.91 9.46
N ARG A 28 8.51 16.57 8.32
CA ARG A 28 8.55 18.04 8.24
C ARG A 28 7.20 18.68 8.50
N LEU A 29 6.13 18.11 7.92
CA LEU A 29 4.81 18.73 7.97
C LEU A 29 3.97 18.23 9.15
N GLU A 30 4.11 16.98 9.52
CA GLU A 30 3.38 16.43 10.67
C GLU A 30 4.10 15.17 11.19
N PRO A 31 5.08 15.32 12.08
CA PRO A 31 5.94 14.22 12.53
C PRO A 31 5.18 13.01 13.08
N ASP A 32 4.15 13.25 13.88
CA ASP A 32 3.40 12.18 14.57
C ASP A 32 2.32 11.56 13.68
N LYS A 33 1.69 12.34 12.83
CA LYS A 33 0.57 11.90 11.99
C LYS A 33 0.93 11.82 10.52
N GLY A 34 1.78 12.75 10.07
CA GLY A 34 2.24 12.86 8.69
C GLY A 34 1.11 13.05 7.68
N LEU A 35 1.50 13.07 6.42
CA LEU A 35 0.59 13.22 5.29
C LEU A 35 0.89 12.15 4.25
N PHE A 36 -0.03 11.95 3.34
CA PHE A 36 0.20 11.22 2.10
C PHE A 36 -0.57 11.84 0.95
N ILE A 37 -0.18 11.54 -0.28
CA ILE A 37 -0.81 12.05 -1.49
C ILE A 37 -1.58 10.94 -2.20
N ALA A 38 -2.88 11.14 -2.35
CA ALA A 38 -3.73 10.34 -3.21
C ALA A 38 -3.83 10.99 -4.60
N GLU A 39 -3.57 10.20 -5.66
CA GLU A 39 -3.56 10.67 -7.04
C GLU A 39 -4.69 10.01 -7.84
N SER A 40 -5.45 10.76 -8.54
CA SER A 40 -6.60 10.47 -9.40
C SER A 40 -7.96 10.48 -8.69
N PRO A 41 -9.02 10.91 -9.42
CA PRO A 41 -10.38 10.94 -8.89
C PRO A 41 -10.83 9.61 -8.27
N LYS A 42 -10.54 8.49 -8.94
CA LYS A 42 -10.94 7.17 -8.47
C LYS A 42 -10.28 6.78 -7.14
N VAL A 43 -8.98 7.04 -6.99
CA VAL A 43 -8.22 6.72 -5.77
C VAL A 43 -8.68 7.60 -4.60
N ILE A 44 -8.89 8.90 -4.87
CA ILE A 44 -9.36 9.85 -3.87
C ILE A 44 -10.77 9.46 -3.37
N LYS A 45 -11.69 9.08 -4.28
CA LYS A 45 -13.02 8.59 -3.89
C LYS A 45 -12.95 7.40 -2.95
N VAL A 46 -12.13 6.40 -3.27
CA VAL A 46 -11.95 5.22 -2.38
C VAL A 46 -11.46 5.64 -1.01
N ALA A 47 -10.49 6.56 -0.92
CA ALA A 47 -10.00 7.07 0.37
C ALA A 47 -11.10 7.78 1.16
N LEU A 48 -11.88 8.65 0.50
CA LEU A 48 -13.01 9.34 1.13
C LEU A 48 -14.12 8.38 1.58
N ASP A 49 -14.38 7.32 0.80
CA ASP A 49 -15.41 6.31 1.13
C ASP A 49 -15.09 5.56 2.42
N VAL A 50 -13.81 5.37 2.74
CA VAL A 50 -13.36 4.71 3.98
C VAL A 50 -12.98 5.68 5.09
N GLY A 51 -13.24 6.99 4.89
CA GLY A 51 -13.14 8.01 5.95
C GLY A 51 -11.77 8.65 6.14
N TYR A 52 -10.87 8.59 5.15
CA TYR A 52 -9.63 9.38 5.21
C TYR A 52 -9.94 10.87 5.12
N GLU A 53 -9.27 11.65 5.97
CA GLU A 53 -9.45 13.11 6.08
C GLU A 53 -8.68 13.83 4.96
N PRO A 54 -9.36 14.53 4.04
CA PRO A 54 -8.71 15.37 3.05
C PRO A 54 -8.26 16.69 3.68
N LEU A 55 -7.11 17.22 3.27
CA LEU A 55 -6.52 18.45 3.79
C LEU A 55 -6.39 19.55 2.73
N ALA A 56 -6.09 19.18 1.50
CA ALA A 56 -6.00 20.09 0.38
C ALA A 56 -6.14 19.33 -0.95
N LEU A 57 -6.63 20.01 -1.98
CA LEU A 57 -6.68 19.52 -3.36
C LEU A 57 -5.76 20.34 -4.26
N LEU A 58 -5.20 19.68 -5.28
CA LEU A 58 -4.46 20.32 -6.37
C LEU A 58 -4.93 19.75 -7.71
N CYS A 59 -5.35 20.59 -8.63
CA CYS A 59 -5.78 20.15 -9.97
C CYS A 59 -5.58 21.23 -11.04
N GLU A 60 -5.54 20.82 -12.32
CA GLU A 60 -5.64 21.78 -13.42
C GLU A 60 -7.02 22.43 -13.45
N HIS A 61 -7.09 23.68 -13.94
CA HIS A 61 -8.35 24.47 -14.06
C HIS A 61 -9.51 23.70 -14.68
N LYS A 62 -9.24 22.93 -15.74
CA LYS A 62 -10.27 22.17 -16.47
C LYS A 62 -10.95 21.09 -15.63
N HIS A 63 -10.31 20.62 -14.57
CA HIS A 63 -10.85 19.55 -13.72
C HIS A 63 -11.77 20.06 -12.62
N ILE A 64 -11.75 21.37 -12.29
CA ILE A 64 -12.59 21.95 -11.23
C ILE A 64 -14.07 21.64 -11.46
N TYR A 65 -14.55 21.86 -12.69
CA TYR A 65 -15.94 21.60 -13.10
C TYR A 65 -16.10 20.28 -13.86
N GLY A 66 -15.03 19.47 -13.93
CA GLY A 66 -14.99 18.16 -14.59
C GLY A 66 -14.77 17.04 -13.58
N ASP A 67 -13.72 16.24 -13.81
CA ASP A 67 -13.42 15.02 -13.05
C ASP A 67 -13.21 15.26 -11.54
N ALA A 68 -12.86 16.48 -11.12
CA ALA A 68 -12.67 16.83 -9.73
C ALA A 68 -13.94 17.35 -9.03
N ALA A 69 -14.98 17.73 -9.76
CA ALA A 69 -16.14 18.42 -9.20
C ALA A 69 -16.77 17.68 -8.02
N GLU A 70 -17.07 16.39 -8.19
CA GLU A 70 -17.66 15.55 -7.13
C GLU A 70 -16.72 15.41 -5.91
N ILE A 71 -15.40 15.28 -6.16
CA ILE A 71 -14.41 15.18 -5.08
C ILE A 71 -14.35 16.49 -4.30
N ILE A 72 -14.33 17.60 -5.02
CA ILE A 72 -14.29 18.94 -4.45
C ILE A 72 -15.50 19.15 -3.53
N GLU A 73 -16.70 18.76 -3.98
CA GLU A 73 -17.94 18.85 -3.19
C GLU A 73 -17.84 17.98 -1.92
N ARG A 74 -17.34 16.74 -2.05
CA ARG A 74 -17.20 15.80 -0.93
C ARG A 74 -16.15 16.23 0.10
N CYS A 75 -15.12 16.93 -0.32
CA CYS A 75 -14.07 17.39 0.58
C CYS A 75 -14.44 18.58 1.46
N GLY A 76 -15.57 19.25 1.20
CA GLY A 76 -16.05 20.38 2.01
C GLY A 76 -15.17 21.62 1.93
N ASP A 77 -14.88 22.28 3.05
CA ASP A 77 -14.22 23.59 3.12
C ASP A 77 -12.68 23.55 3.11
N ILE A 78 -12.06 22.54 2.50
CA ILE A 78 -10.61 22.51 2.33
C ILE A 78 -10.17 23.38 1.13
N PRO A 79 -8.90 23.87 1.10
CA PRO A 79 -8.40 24.64 -0.02
C PRO A 79 -8.25 23.77 -1.28
N VAL A 80 -8.66 24.32 -2.43
CA VAL A 80 -8.48 23.74 -3.75
C VAL A 80 -7.52 24.64 -4.53
N TYR A 81 -6.27 24.18 -4.65
CA TYR A 81 -5.26 24.87 -5.44
C TYR A 81 -5.39 24.50 -6.91
N THR A 82 -5.26 25.50 -7.77
CA THR A 82 -5.38 25.28 -9.21
C THR A 82 -4.40 26.15 -10.00
N SER A 83 -3.99 25.65 -11.15
CA SER A 83 -3.19 26.40 -12.12
C SER A 83 -3.21 25.74 -13.49
N GLY A 84 -2.45 26.31 -14.43
CA GLY A 84 -2.18 25.72 -15.72
C GLY A 84 -1.29 24.48 -15.60
N ARG A 85 -1.35 23.61 -16.61
CA ARG A 85 -0.64 22.33 -16.65
C ARG A 85 0.87 22.45 -16.47
N GLU A 86 1.49 23.50 -17.06
CA GLU A 86 2.95 23.67 -17.04
C GLU A 86 3.44 23.97 -15.62
N LEU A 87 2.81 24.90 -14.91
CA LEU A 87 3.18 25.24 -13.54
C LEU A 87 2.98 24.04 -12.60
N LEU A 88 1.88 23.28 -12.76
CA LEU A 88 1.64 22.10 -11.95
C LEU A 88 2.66 20.98 -12.23
N ALA A 89 3.08 20.79 -13.48
CA ALA A 89 4.13 19.82 -13.83
C ALA A 89 5.48 20.20 -13.22
N GLU A 90 5.82 21.49 -13.21
CA GLU A 90 7.02 22.01 -12.56
C GLU A 90 6.96 21.79 -11.03
N LEU A 91 5.82 22.13 -10.40
CA LEU A 91 5.63 21.94 -8.96
C LEU A 91 5.78 20.48 -8.52
N THR A 92 5.16 19.57 -9.24
CA THR A 92 5.11 18.15 -8.87
C THR A 92 6.30 17.34 -9.40
N GLY A 93 7.07 17.91 -10.33
CA GLY A 93 8.17 17.24 -11.03
C GLY A 93 7.74 16.27 -12.14
N TYR A 94 6.43 16.24 -12.49
CA TYR A 94 5.90 15.43 -13.59
C TYR A 94 4.53 15.97 -14.06
N VAL A 95 4.13 15.57 -15.27
CA VAL A 95 2.83 15.93 -15.80
C VAL A 95 1.71 15.15 -15.12
N LEU A 96 0.75 15.86 -14.52
CA LEU A 96 -0.43 15.25 -13.90
C LEU A 96 -1.33 14.59 -14.97
N THR A 97 -1.12 13.32 -15.24
CA THR A 97 -1.87 12.59 -16.28
C THR A 97 -3.31 12.29 -15.89
N ARG A 98 -3.61 12.27 -14.59
CA ARG A 98 -4.94 11.99 -14.02
C ARG A 98 -5.56 13.18 -13.29
N GLY A 99 -4.95 14.33 -13.41
CA GLY A 99 -5.50 15.67 -13.19
C GLY A 99 -5.74 16.13 -11.76
N VAL A 100 -5.80 15.25 -10.76
CA VAL A 100 -6.16 15.64 -9.38
C VAL A 100 -5.26 14.94 -8.37
N LEU A 101 -4.70 15.72 -7.44
CA LEU A 101 -4.02 15.26 -6.25
C LEU A 101 -4.82 15.69 -5.01
N CYS A 102 -4.84 14.85 -3.99
CA CYS A 102 -5.38 15.17 -2.67
C CYS A 102 -4.33 14.87 -1.61
N ALA A 103 -3.97 15.86 -0.83
CA ALA A 103 -3.22 15.65 0.40
C ALA A 103 -4.18 15.18 1.48
N MET A 104 -3.85 14.08 2.12
CA MET A 104 -4.68 13.44 3.15
C MET A 104 -3.88 13.20 4.42
N ARG A 105 -4.56 13.25 5.56
CA ARG A 105 -3.97 12.92 6.86
C ARG A 105 -3.70 11.42 6.96
N ARG A 106 -2.50 11.07 7.43
CA ARG A 106 -2.18 9.67 7.74
C ARG A 106 -2.94 9.23 8.98
N PRO A 107 -3.55 8.04 8.96
CA PRO A 107 -4.16 7.48 10.16
C PRO A 107 -3.06 7.08 11.17
N VAL A 108 -3.41 7.08 12.44
CA VAL A 108 -2.59 6.45 13.47
C VAL A 108 -2.56 4.94 13.19
N PRO A 109 -1.38 4.31 13.11
CA PRO A 109 -1.29 2.86 12.91
C PRO A 109 -2.02 2.10 14.04
N LYS A 110 -2.79 1.09 13.67
CA LYS A 110 -3.42 0.17 14.64
C LYS A 110 -2.38 -0.84 15.12
N SER A 111 -2.64 -1.48 16.27
CA SER A 111 -1.82 -2.59 16.74
C SER A 111 -1.96 -3.82 15.81
N MET A 112 -1.01 -4.75 15.88
CA MET A 112 -1.09 -6.03 15.15
C MET A 112 -2.31 -6.82 15.59
N GLU A 113 -2.62 -6.84 16.88
CA GLU A 113 -3.78 -7.53 17.46
C GLU A 113 -5.09 -6.99 16.89
N ASP A 114 -5.20 -5.66 16.77
CA ASP A 114 -6.41 -5.03 16.22
C ASP A 114 -6.59 -5.33 14.74
N VAL A 115 -5.50 -5.27 13.96
CA VAL A 115 -5.51 -5.53 12.52
C VAL A 115 -5.77 -7.02 12.24
N CYS A 116 -5.26 -7.92 13.07
CA CYS A 116 -5.40 -9.37 12.92
C CYS A 116 -6.65 -9.93 13.59
N ARG A 117 -7.46 -9.11 14.26
CA ARG A 117 -8.66 -9.57 14.98
C ARG A 117 -9.67 -10.19 14.02
N GLY A 118 -9.98 -11.49 14.23
CA GLY A 118 -10.89 -12.23 13.37
C GLY A 118 -10.35 -12.63 12.01
N ALA A 119 -9.12 -12.22 11.66
CA ALA A 119 -8.50 -12.55 10.39
C ALA A 119 -8.17 -14.04 10.29
N ARG A 120 -8.38 -14.62 9.11
CA ARG A 120 -8.06 -16.02 8.78
C ARG A 120 -6.90 -16.13 7.80
N ARG A 121 -6.79 -15.20 6.88
CA ARG A 121 -5.73 -15.14 5.85
C ARG A 121 -5.10 -13.77 5.86
N ILE A 122 -3.84 -13.69 6.30
CA ILE A 122 -3.08 -12.45 6.31
C ILE A 122 -1.84 -12.57 5.43
N VAL A 123 -1.33 -11.42 5.02
CA VAL A 123 -0.09 -11.30 4.25
C VAL A 123 0.96 -10.65 5.13
N VAL A 124 2.16 -11.20 5.15
CA VAL A 124 3.34 -10.53 5.70
C VAL A 124 4.24 -10.13 4.53
N ILE A 125 4.54 -8.87 4.41
CA ILE A 125 5.46 -8.32 3.41
C ILE A 125 6.78 -8.04 4.10
N ASP A 126 7.82 -8.81 3.76
CA ASP A 126 9.13 -8.72 4.40
C ASP A 126 10.16 -8.12 3.44
N GLY A 127 10.59 -6.89 3.74
CA GLY A 127 11.68 -6.21 3.05
C GLY A 127 11.39 -5.78 1.61
N VAL A 128 10.14 -5.77 1.14
CA VAL A 128 9.80 -5.34 -0.22
C VAL A 128 9.87 -3.82 -0.33
N VAL A 129 10.86 -3.31 -1.06
CA VAL A 129 11.16 -1.87 -1.16
C VAL A 129 10.59 -1.21 -2.42
N ASP A 130 10.25 -1.98 -3.45
CA ASP A 130 9.63 -1.42 -4.67
C ASP A 130 8.18 -1.05 -4.43
N THR A 131 7.88 0.24 -4.59
CA THR A 131 6.54 0.81 -4.41
C THR A 131 5.51 0.24 -5.37
N THR A 132 5.92 -0.20 -6.56
CA THR A 132 5.03 -0.83 -7.55
C THR A 132 4.59 -2.20 -7.06
N ASN A 133 5.52 -2.98 -6.51
CA ASN A 133 5.22 -4.29 -5.95
C ASN A 133 4.31 -4.17 -4.72
N ILE A 134 4.59 -3.25 -3.80
CA ILE A 134 3.70 -2.97 -2.67
C ILE A 134 2.28 -2.67 -3.16
N GLY A 135 2.11 -1.73 -4.09
CA GLY A 135 0.80 -1.39 -4.62
C GLY A 135 0.07 -2.57 -5.29
N ALA A 136 0.80 -3.39 -6.05
CA ALA A 136 0.25 -4.57 -6.72
C ALA A 136 -0.14 -5.69 -5.73
N ILE A 137 0.66 -5.90 -4.68
CA ILE A 137 0.35 -6.87 -3.61
C ILE A 137 -0.94 -6.44 -2.89
N PHE A 138 -1.08 -5.17 -2.49
CA PHE A 138 -2.31 -4.67 -1.86
C PHE A 138 -3.52 -4.81 -2.77
N ARG A 139 -3.35 -4.58 -4.08
CA ARG A 139 -4.43 -4.78 -5.04
C ARG A 139 -4.86 -6.24 -5.13
N SER A 140 -3.91 -7.16 -5.16
CA SER A 140 -4.18 -8.59 -5.15
C SER A 140 -4.79 -9.05 -3.82
N ALA A 141 -4.30 -8.56 -2.68
CA ALA A 141 -4.82 -8.86 -1.36
C ALA A 141 -6.29 -8.47 -1.23
N ALA A 142 -6.65 -7.25 -1.62
CA ALA A 142 -8.03 -6.79 -1.63
C ALA A 142 -8.92 -7.63 -2.56
N ALA A 143 -8.46 -7.88 -3.80
CA ALA A 143 -9.23 -8.60 -4.79
C ALA A 143 -9.46 -10.08 -4.46
N LEU A 144 -8.54 -10.69 -3.71
CA LEU A 144 -8.53 -12.12 -3.41
C LEU A 144 -8.91 -12.43 -1.95
N GLY A 145 -9.41 -11.42 -1.21
CA GLY A 145 -10.01 -11.61 0.11
C GLY A 145 -9.00 -11.90 1.22
N MET A 146 -7.81 -11.30 1.16
CA MET A 146 -6.91 -11.30 2.32
C MET A 146 -7.45 -10.35 3.37
N ASP A 147 -7.48 -10.80 4.63
CA ASP A 147 -8.12 -10.08 5.74
C ASP A 147 -7.26 -8.93 6.26
N ALA A 148 -5.92 -9.07 6.19
CA ALA A 148 -4.99 -8.06 6.67
C ALA A 148 -3.62 -8.16 5.98
N VAL A 149 -2.85 -7.07 6.05
CA VAL A 149 -1.45 -7.01 5.60
C VAL A 149 -0.58 -6.48 6.73
N LEU A 150 0.48 -7.20 7.05
CA LEU A 150 1.55 -6.75 7.95
C LEU A 150 2.80 -6.46 7.13
N LEU A 151 3.55 -5.43 7.48
CA LEU A 151 4.79 -5.08 6.80
C LEU A 151 5.93 -4.96 7.79
N THR A 152 7.06 -5.55 7.48
CA THR A 152 8.29 -5.30 8.24
C THR A 152 8.79 -3.88 8.00
N ARG A 153 9.50 -3.30 8.98
CA ARG A 153 9.94 -1.89 8.96
C ARG A 153 10.90 -1.53 7.81
N ASN A 154 11.57 -2.52 7.24
CA ASN A 154 12.44 -2.40 6.07
C ASN A 154 11.68 -2.43 4.73
N SER A 155 10.37 -2.67 4.75
CA SER A 155 9.51 -2.57 3.57
C SER A 155 9.15 -1.12 3.25
N CYS A 156 8.83 -0.85 1.99
CA CYS A 156 8.32 0.44 1.56
C CYS A 156 6.97 0.74 2.18
N ASP A 157 6.73 2.02 2.46
CA ASP A 157 5.47 2.52 3.00
C ASP A 157 4.31 2.34 2.01
N PRO A 158 3.23 1.65 2.39
CA PRO A 158 2.06 1.46 1.54
C PRO A 158 1.36 2.77 1.15
N LEU A 159 1.49 3.82 1.95
CA LEU A 159 0.95 5.15 1.64
C LEU A 159 1.91 6.01 0.81
N ASN A 160 3.03 5.45 0.32
CA ASN A 160 3.81 6.10 -0.72
C ASN A 160 2.92 6.37 -1.94
N ARG A 161 3.01 7.59 -2.50
CA ARG A 161 2.13 8.03 -3.60
C ARG A 161 2.06 7.03 -4.77
N ARG A 162 3.21 6.43 -5.14
CA ARG A 162 3.24 5.44 -6.23
C ARG A 162 2.53 4.14 -5.85
N ALA A 163 2.71 3.65 -4.63
CA ALA A 163 2.03 2.46 -4.12
C ALA A 163 0.51 2.69 -4.06
N VAL A 164 0.06 3.82 -3.52
CA VAL A 164 -1.34 4.23 -3.51
C VAL A 164 -1.94 4.25 -4.91
N ARG A 165 -1.22 4.82 -5.89
CA ARG A 165 -1.66 4.90 -7.28
C ARG A 165 -1.73 3.51 -7.94
N VAL A 166 -0.71 2.68 -7.77
CA VAL A 166 -0.64 1.32 -8.36
C VAL A 166 -1.71 0.43 -7.77
N SER A 167 -1.96 0.53 -6.47
CA SER A 167 -3.04 -0.22 -5.81
C SER A 167 -4.43 0.20 -6.27
N MET A 168 -4.58 1.31 -7.00
CA MET A 168 -5.88 1.91 -7.35
C MET A 168 -6.75 2.23 -6.13
N GLY A 169 -6.11 2.53 -4.99
CA GLY A 169 -6.76 2.84 -3.71
C GLY A 169 -7.12 1.61 -2.87
N THR A 170 -6.83 0.38 -3.31
CA THR A 170 -7.14 -0.82 -2.52
C THR A 170 -6.30 -0.92 -1.24
N VAL A 171 -5.19 -0.20 -1.14
CA VAL A 171 -4.43 -0.01 0.10
C VAL A 171 -5.29 0.55 1.26
N PHE A 172 -6.37 1.23 0.96
CA PHE A 172 -7.31 1.77 1.93
C PHE A 172 -8.39 0.77 2.34
N LEU A 173 -8.57 -0.31 1.58
CA LEU A 173 -9.64 -1.30 1.78
C LEU A 173 -9.22 -2.48 2.66
N VAL A 174 -7.93 -2.82 2.66
CA VAL A 174 -7.39 -3.91 3.46
C VAL A 174 -6.72 -3.34 4.71
N PRO A 175 -7.14 -3.74 5.92
CA PRO A 175 -6.46 -3.35 7.15
C PRO A 175 -4.97 -3.71 7.10
N TRP A 176 -4.11 -2.78 7.51
CA TRP A 176 -2.68 -3.04 7.55
C TRP A 176 -1.99 -2.28 8.69
N THR A 177 -0.85 -2.81 9.12
CA THR A 177 0.05 -2.13 10.05
C THR A 177 1.49 -2.62 9.88
N TRP A 178 2.41 -1.98 10.56
CA TRP A 178 3.77 -2.42 10.67
C TRP A 178 3.87 -3.61 11.61
N MET A 179 4.67 -4.59 11.23
CA MET A 179 5.00 -5.72 12.07
C MET A 179 6.19 -5.34 12.96
N ASP A 180 6.02 -5.50 14.25
CA ASP A 180 7.07 -5.37 15.24
C ASP A 180 7.42 -6.77 15.77
N GLY A 181 8.71 -7.11 15.71
CA GLY A 181 9.20 -8.42 16.14
C GLY A 181 9.36 -9.46 15.02
N PRO A 182 9.86 -10.65 15.37
CA PRO A 182 10.08 -11.76 14.45
C PRO A 182 8.78 -12.48 14.08
N LEU A 183 8.84 -13.40 13.09
CA LEU A 183 7.66 -14.12 12.57
C LEU A 183 6.94 -14.97 13.60
N ASP A 184 7.64 -15.49 14.61
CA ASP A 184 7.06 -16.33 15.66
C ASP A 184 6.03 -15.59 16.52
N THR A 185 6.08 -14.25 16.59
CA THR A 185 5.04 -13.44 17.24
C THR A 185 3.65 -13.65 16.63
N LEU A 186 3.57 -14.08 15.37
CA LEU A 186 2.30 -14.43 14.72
C LEU A 186 1.67 -15.70 15.30
N GLY A 187 2.49 -16.60 15.86
CA GLY A 187 2.03 -17.78 16.58
C GLY A 187 1.22 -17.41 17.83
N GLU A 188 1.60 -16.34 18.53
CA GLU A 188 0.86 -15.80 19.69
C GLU A 188 -0.52 -15.27 19.28
N LEU A 189 -0.64 -14.77 18.05
CA LEU A 189 -1.92 -14.36 17.46
C LEU A 189 -2.69 -15.53 16.83
N GLY A 190 -2.19 -16.76 16.95
CA GLY A 190 -2.82 -17.99 16.50
C GLY A 190 -2.68 -18.26 15.00
N PHE A 191 -1.73 -17.64 14.30
CA PHE A 191 -1.43 -17.96 12.91
C PHE A 191 -0.34 -19.03 12.78
N ARG A 192 -0.51 -19.89 11.78
CA ARG A 192 0.60 -20.62 11.17
C ARG A 192 1.19 -19.78 10.05
N THR A 193 2.50 -19.88 9.86
CA THR A 193 3.25 -19.09 8.88
C THR A 193 3.65 -19.94 7.69
N ALA A 194 3.41 -19.41 6.47
CA ALA A 194 3.81 -20.01 5.20
C ALA A 194 4.80 -19.09 4.48
N ALA A 195 6.09 -19.37 4.60
CA ALA A 195 7.16 -18.61 3.96
C ALA A 195 7.26 -19.00 2.48
N MET A 196 7.02 -18.04 1.59
CA MET A 196 7.12 -18.27 0.14
C MET A 196 8.58 -18.25 -0.27
N ALA A 197 9.20 -19.43 -0.34
CA ALA A 197 10.62 -19.59 -0.66
C ALA A 197 10.89 -20.92 -1.35
N LEU A 198 11.95 -20.94 -2.18
CA LEU A 198 12.45 -22.14 -2.84
C LEU A 198 13.61 -22.71 -2.01
N THR A 199 13.34 -23.83 -1.34
CA THR A 199 14.35 -24.61 -0.61
C THR A 199 14.16 -26.10 -0.89
N ASP A 200 15.16 -26.92 -0.55
CA ASP A 200 15.09 -28.38 -0.76
C ASP A 200 13.89 -29.02 -0.03
N ASN A 201 13.51 -28.47 1.12
CA ASN A 201 12.44 -28.98 1.97
C ASN A 201 11.10 -28.25 1.77
N SER A 202 10.99 -27.36 0.77
CA SER A 202 9.74 -26.63 0.53
C SER A 202 8.63 -27.54 0.01
N ILE A 203 7.43 -27.39 0.56
CA ILE A 203 6.23 -28.07 0.08
C ILE A 203 5.61 -27.28 -1.08
N SER A 204 4.86 -27.98 -1.93
CA SER A 204 4.12 -27.30 -3.02
C SER A 204 2.94 -26.50 -2.46
N ILE A 205 2.64 -25.35 -3.08
CA ILE A 205 1.55 -24.45 -2.67
C ILE A 205 0.16 -25.10 -2.72
N ASP A 206 0.00 -26.16 -3.50
CA ASP A 206 -1.25 -26.94 -3.58
C ASP A 206 -1.35 -28.05 -2.51
N ASN A 207 -0.36 -28.16 -1.62
CA ASN A 207 -0.39 -29.13 -0.52
C ASN A 207 -1.64 -28.91 0.33
N PRO A 208 -2.48 -29.95 0.55
CA PRO A 208 -3.74 -29.82 1.27
C PRO A 208 -3.62 -29.28 2.69
N VAL A 209 -2.48 -29.50 3.37
CA VAL A 209 -2.26 -29.03 4.74
C VAL A 209 -2.44 -27.52 4.88
N LEU A 210 -2.02 -26.73 3.88
CA LEU A 210 -2.13 -25.28 3.90
C LEU A 210 -3.59 -24.79 3.92
N LYS A 211 -4.50 -25.55 3.30
CA LYS A 211 -5.93 -25.24 3.27
C LYS A 211 -6.65 -25.63 4.55
N THR A 212 -6.11 -26.58 5.31
CA THR A 212 -6.68 -27.01 6.59
C THR A 212 -6.37 -26.06 7.73
N GLU A 213 -5.36 -25.18 7.57
CA GLU A 213 -5.04 -24.19 8.58
C GLU A 213 -6.16 -23.16 8.73
N LEU A 214 -6.66 -23.03 9.97
CA LEU A 214 -7.72 -22.09 10.30
C LEU A 214 -7.26 -20.65 10.10
N ARG A 215 -6.01 -20.33 10.49
CA ARG A 215 -5.39 -19.02 10.37
C ARG A 215 -4.00 -19.18 9.75
N LEU A 216 -3.77 -18.58 8.60
CA LEU A 216 -2.53 -18.68 7.85
C LEU A 216 -1.99 -17.29 7.49
N ALA A 217 -0.71 -17.05 7.82
CA ALA A 217 0.05 -15.88 7.42
C ALA A 217 0.95 -16.25 6.24
N ILE A 218 0.72 -15.63 5.08
CA ILE A 218 1.50 -15.85 3.86
C ILE A 218 2.63 -14.83 3.85
N VAL A 219 3.88 -15.29 3.96
CA VAL A 219 5.06 -14.43 4.06
C VAL A 219 5.73 -14.28 2.70
N MET A 220 5.78 -13.04 2.21
CA MET A 220 6.35 -12.66 0.91
C MET A 220 7.65 -11.89 1.12
N GLY A 221 8.74 -12.36 0.52
CA GLY A 221 10.07 -11.74 0.61
C GLY A 221 10.39 -10.78 -0.53
N THR A 222 11.62 -10.26 -0.53
CA THR A 222 12.13 -9.33 -1.54
C THR A 222 12.32 -9.99 -2.91
N GLU A 223 12.45 -9.18 -3.95
CA GLU A 223 12.97 -9.61 -5.25
C GLU A 223 14.49 -9.78 -5.17
N GLY A 224 15.00 -10.91 -5.66
CA GLY A 224 16.42 -11.23 -5.65
C GLY A 224 16.80 -12.13 -4.48
N ASP A 225 16.95 -11.57 -3.29
CA ASP A 225 17.41 -12.33 -2.10
C ASP A 225 16.29 -13.17 -1.45
N GLY A 226 15.02 -12.89 -1.76
CA GLY A 226 13.89 -13.59 -1.17
C GLY A 226 13.69 -13.27 0.32
N LEU A 227 13.30 -14.28 1.09
CA LEU A 227 13.17 -14.20 2.55
C LEU A 227 14.53 -14.48 3.22
N SER A 228 14.79 -13.85 4.35
CA SER A 228 15.97 -14.13 5.15
C SER A 228 16.00 -15.59 5.63
N HIS A 229 17.20 -16.10 5.90
CA HIS A 229 17.35 -17.44 6.48
C HIS A 229 16.62 -17.59 7.82
N GLU A 230 16.57 -16.52 8.62
CA GLU A 230 15.86 -16.49 9.89
C GLU A 230 14.34 -16.57 9.67
N ALA A 231 13.81 -15.84 8.72
CA ALA A 231 12.39 -15.87 8.36
C ALA A 231 11.97 -17.27 7.84
N ILE A 232 12.82 -17.90 7.02
CA ILE A 232 12.58 -19.26 6.51
C ILE A 232 12.64 -20.28 7.65
N ALA A 233 13.63 -20.19 8.53
CA ALA A 233 13.82 -21.15 9.63
C ALA A 233 12.74 -21.01 10.72
N GLY A 234 12.20 -19.80 10.91
CA GLY A 234 11.14 -19.53 11.88
C GLY A 234 9.73 -19.79 11.38
N ALA A 235 9.55 -20.12 10.09
CA ALA A 235 8.25 -20.41 9.51
C ALA A 235 7.77 -21.83 9.77
N ASP A 236 6.45 -22.02 10.00
CA ASP A 236 5.85 -23.35 10.15
C ASP A 236 5.89 -24.16 8.84
N TYR A 237 5.75 -23.47 7.71
CA TYR A 237 5.82 -24.06 6.37
C TYR A 237 6.73 -23.23 5.47
N VAL A 238 7.60 -23.89 4.72
CA VAL A 238 8.29 -23.30 3.58
C VAL A 238 7.56 -23.77 2.32
N VAL A 239 7.08 -22.83 1.52
CA VAL A 239 6.15 -23.11 0.42
C VAL A 239 6.70 -22.59 -0.90
N ARG A 240 6.67 -23.46 -1.92
CA ARG A 240 7.06 -23.09 -3.29
C ARG A 240 5.87 -23.12 -4.25
N ILE A 241 5.90 -22.23 -5.23
CA ILE A 241 5.08 -22.33 -6.42
C ILE A 241 5.83 -23.21 -7.42
N PRO A 242 5.30 -24.36 -7.86
CA PRO A 242 5.95 -25.17 -8.88
C PRO A 242 6.15 -24.39 -10.16
N MET A 243 7.38 -24.35 -10.67
CA MET A 243 7.75 -23.64 -11.89
C MET A 243 8.10 -24.63 -13.00
N ALA A 244 7.99 -24.20 -14.27
CA ALA A 244 8.41 -24.95 -15.44
C ALA A 244 9.69 -24.34 -16.04
N HIS A 245 10.33 -25.08 -16.94
CA HIS A 245 11.47 -24.62 -17.74
C HIS A 245 12.69 -24.12 -16.97
N GLY A 246 12.88 -24.57 -15.71
CA GLY A 246 14.01 -24.15 -14.89
C GLY A 246 13.93 -22.69 -14.41
N VAL A 247 12.74 -22.09 -14.42
CA VAL A 247 12.52 -20.78 -13.80
C VAL A 247 12.43 -20.93 -12.31
N ASP A 248 13.22 -20.14 -11.54
CA ASP A 248 13.33 -20.28 -10.10
C ASP A 248 12.34 -19.39 -9.33
N SER A 249 11.93 -18.26 -9.91
CA SER A 249 11.06 -17.29 -9.23
C SER A 249 10.13 -16.53 -10.16
N LEU A 250 9.09 -15.95 -9.57
CA LEU A 250 8.22 -14.93 -10.17
C LEU A 250 8.52 -13.57 -9.50
N ASN A 251 8.19 -12.48 -10.19
CA ASN A 251 8.04 -11.19 -9.52
C ASN A 251 7.16 -11.35 -8.27
N VAL A 252 7.53 -10.70 -7.17
CA VAL A 252 6.88 -10.88 -5.86
C VAL A 252 5.37 -10.58 -5.90
N ALA A 253 4.93 -9.59 -6.68
CA ALA A 253 3.50 -9.29 -6.79
C ALA A 253 2.75 -10.36 -7.60
N ALA A 254 3.38 -10.97 -8.59
CA ALA A 254 2.81 -12.10 -9.33
C ALA A 254 2.75 -13.34 -8.43
N ALA A 255 3.82 -13.66 -7.71
CA ALA A 255 3.85 -14.74 -6.73
C ALA A 255 2.77 -14.56 -5.65
N ALA A 256 2.59 -13.33 -5.15
CA ALA A 256 1.55 -12.98 -4.19
C ALA A 256 0.14 -13.26 -4.75
N ALA A 257 -0.15 -12.85 -5.98
CA ALA A 257 -1.46 -13.11 -6.59
C ALA A 257 -1.76 -14.61 -6.71
N VAL A 258 -0.77 -15.42 -7.11
CA VAL A 258 -0.90 -16.88 -7.18
C VAL A 258 -1.12 -17.48 -5.78
N ALA A 259 -0.32 -17.05 -4.79
CA ALA A 259 -0.43 -17.52 -3.42
C ALA A 259 -1.79 -17.18 -2.80
N PHE A 260 -2.26 -15.95 -2.96
CA PHE A 260 -3.55 -15.52 -2.43
C PHE A 260 -4.71 -16.27 -3.08
N TRP A 261 -4.66 -16.46 -4.40
CA TRP A 261 -5.66 -17.26 -5.10
C TRP A 261 -5.73 -18.69 -4.60
N GLN A 262 -4.59 -19.34 -4.45
CA GLN A 262 -4.51 -20.75 -4.06
C GLN A 262 -4.88 -20.96 -2.58
N LEU A 263 -4.48 -20.04 -1.69
CA LEU A 263 -4.59 -20.19 -0.24
C LEU A 263 -5.77 -19.43 0.40
N ARG A 264 -6.60 -18.73 -0.41
CA ARG A 264 -7.82 -18.07 0.10
C ARG A 264 -8.77 -19.07 0.74
N VAL A 265 -9.66 -18.57 1.61
CA VAL A 265 -10.73 -19.32 2.26
C VAL A 265 -11.93 -19.46 1.33
#